data_6cac6a8d63d4aed1bde309a849b4ca5e
#
_entry.id   6cac6a8d63d4aed1bde309a849b4ca5e
#
_cell.length_a   1.000
_cell.length_b   1.000
_cell.length_c   1.000
_cell.angle_alpha   90.00
_cell.angle_beta   90.00
_cell.angle_gamma   90.00
#
_symmetry.space_group_name_H-M   'P 1'
#
loop_
_entity.id
_entity.type
_entity.pdbx_description
1 polymer ?
#
loop_
_entity_poly.entity_id
_entity_poly.type
_entity_poly.pdbx_seq_one_letter_code
_entity_poly.pdbx_strand_id
1 'polypeptide(L)'
;SDGREVLLDNETCSDFCLKPGTEITEERLRELIYDSEYRRAKSRALWYLDRADRTEKGLYKKLCEAGFDKKASAAVVARFAEVGLLDDRRFAENFAERCKDANISPRETVRKLYEKGISYDMAKEIVSETETDEEAQIRALIEKKYARKLELENGAEKVYAALIRKGFSFSAVRSVLKKYSEELEYSEE
;
A
#
# COMPACT_ATOMS: atom_id res chain seq x y z
N SER A 1 -32.09 -7.49 32.97
CA SER A 1 -31.72 -7.19 31.57
C SER A 1 -31.71 -5.67 31.42
N ASP A 2 -30.64 -5.13 30.91
CA ASP A 2 -30.44 -3.67 30.72
C ASP A 2 -30.93 -3.19 29.32
N GLY A 3 -31.62 -4.05 28.57
CA GLY A 3 -32.21 -3.71 27.26
C GLY A 3 -31.21 -3.46 26.15
N ARG A 4 -29.93 -3.86 26.30
CA ARG A 4 -28.94 -3.71 25.24
C ARG A 4 -29.23 -4.69 24.12
N GLU A 5 -29.24 -4.18 22.87
CA GLU A 5 -29.29 -5.00 21.68
C GLU A 5 -27.89 -5.37 21.23
N VAL A 6 -27.67 -6.65 20.94
CA VAL A 6 -26.40 -7.18 20.45
C VAL A 6 -26.62 -7.88 19.13
N LEU A 7 -25.84 -7.54 18.12
CA LEU A 7 -25.90 -8.18 16.83
C LEU A 7 -24.93 -9.38 16.79
N LEU A 8 -25.49 -10.58 16.64
CA LEU A 8 -24.75 -11.81 16.44
C LEU A 8 -24.96 -12.31 15.00
N ASP A 9 -23.95 -12.92 14.40
CA ASP A 9 -24.13 -13.60 13.12
C ASP A 9 -24.84 -14.97 13.31
N ASN A 10 -25.47 -15.44 12.24
CA ASN A 10 -26.27 -16.67 12.28
C ASN A 10 -25.44 -17.91 12.60
N GLU A 11 -24.18 -17.95 12.18
CA GLU A 11 -23.26 -19.07 12.39
C GLU A 11 -22.92 -19.18 13.89
N THR A 12 -22.60 -18.04 14.53
CA THR A 12 -22.39 -17.97 15.99
C THR A 12 -23.66 -18.42 16.73
N CYS A 13 -24.83 -17.96 16.34
CA CYS A 13 -26.09 -18.41 16.98
C CYS A 13 -26.29 -19.92 16.85
N SER A 14 -25.98 -20.50 15.71
CA SER A 14 -26.10 -21.94 15.44
C SER A 14 -25.10 -22.76 16.24
N ASP A 15 -23.82 -22.39 16.21
CA ASP A 15 -22.72 -23.10 16.88
C ASP A 15 -22.91 -23.16 18.40
N PHE A 16 -23.45 -22.10 18.96
CA PHE A 16 -23.74 -22.00 20.39
C PHE A 16 -25.18 -22.41 20.75
N CYS A 17 -25.94 -22.93 19.79
CA CYS A 17 -27.34 -23.43 20.00
C CYS A 17 -28.21 -22.40 20.70
N LEU A 18 -28.08 -21.11 20.41
CA LEU A 18 -28.83 -20.04 21.01
C LEU A 18 -30.30 -20.09 20.57
N LYS A 19 -31.21 -20.10 21.57
CA LYS A 19 -32.67 -20.10 21.35
C LYS A 19 -33.30 -18.94 22.11
N PRO A 20 -34.47 -18.46 21.69
CA PRO A 20 -35.24 -17.51 22.50
C PRO A 20 -35.45 -18.02 23.92
N GLY A 21 -35.07 -17.20 24.92
CA GLY A 21 -35.16 -17.55 26.33
C GLY A 21 -33.92 -18.25 26.92
N THR A 22 -32.86 -18.44 26.15
CA THR A 22 -31.61 -18.96 26.71
C THR A 22 -31.00 -17.94 27.66
N GLU A 23 -30.74 -18.33 28.91
CA GLU A 23 -30.02 -17.52 29.88
C GLU A 23 -28.51 -17.61 29.59
N ILE A 24 -27.85 -16.46 29.49
CA ILE A 24 -26.42 -16.35 29.16
C ILE A 24 -25.75 -15.50 30.24
N THR A 25 -24.61 -15.97 30.76
CA THR A 25 -23.79 -15.17 31.67
C THR A 25 -23.14 -14.01 30.91
N GLU A 26 -22.78 -12.93 31.61
CA GLU A 26 -22.17 -11.78 30.99
C GLU A 26 -20.81 -12.12 30.34
N GLU A 27 -20.04 -13.01 30.94
CA GLU A 27 -18.79 -13.52 30.36
C GLU A 27 -19.04 -14.23 29.04
N ARG A 28 -20.02 -15.13 29.04
CA ARG A 28 -20.39 -15.89 27.83
C ARG A 28 -20.90 -14.97 26.72
N LEU A 29 -21.68 -13.96 27.09
CA LEU A 29 -22.15 -12.96 26.13
C LEU A 29 -20.99 -12.20 25.47
N ARG A 30 -19.95 -11.81 26.24
CA ARG A 30 -18.75 -11.14 25.70
C ARG A 30 -17.99 -12.04 24.71
N GLU A 31 -17.84 -13.33 25.01
CA GLU A 31 -17.24 -14.31 24.11
C GLU A 31 -18.02 -14.41 22.80
N LEU A 32 -19.35 -14.57 22.88
CA LEU A 32 -20.21 -14.65 21.71
C LEU A 32 -20.16 -13.40 20.83
N ILE A 33 -20.14 -12.22 21.44
CA ILE A 33 -19.99 -10.96 20.72
C ILE A 33 -18.65 -10.93 19.99
N TYR A 34 -17.56 -11.31 20.67
CA TYR A 34 -16.23 -11.33 20.07
C TYR A 34 -16.14 -12.33 18.92
N ASP A 35 -16.64 -13.54 19.08
CA ASP A 35 -16.63 -14.58 18.05
C ASP A 35 -17.42 -14.15 16.80
N SER A 36 -18.61 -13.59 17.02
CA SER A 36 -19.42 -13.04 15.94
C SER A 36 -18.72 -11.89 15.21
N GLU A 37 -18.14 -10.98 15.96
CA GLU A 37 -17.39 -9.85 15.40
C GLU A 37 -16.16 -10.32 14.60
N TYR A 38 -15.40 -11.29 15.12
CA TYR A 38 -14.27 -11.91 14.44
C TYR A 38 -14.68 -12.57 13.12
N ARG A 39 -15.78 -13.36 13.10
CA ARG A 39 -16.29 -14.02 11.88
C ARG A 39 -16.71 -13.00 10.82
N ARG A 40 -17.44 -11.98 11.22
CA ARG A 40 -17.87 -10.90 10.33
C ARG A 40 -16.68 -10.11 9.78
N ALA A 41 -15.71 -9.78 10.63
CA ALA A 41 -14.48 -9.12 10.22
C ALA A 41 -13.67 -9.98 9.25
N LYS A 42 -13.55 -11.30 9.52
CA LYS A 42 -12.88 -12.27 8.64
C LYS A 42 -13.54 -12.32 7.26
N SER A 43 -14.85 -12.43 7.18
CA SER A 43 -15.57 -12.42 5.90
C SER A 43 -15.38 -11.12 5.14
N ARG A 44 -15.39 -9.98 5.84
CA ARG A 44 -15.12 -8.68 5.23
C ARG A 44 -13.67 -8.54 4.76
N ALA A 45 -12.72 -9.09 5.51
CA ALA A 45 -11.30 -9.11 5.15
C ALA A 45 -11.06 -9.89 3.85
N LEU A 46 -11.63 -11.09 3.72
CA LEU A 46 -11.59 -11.89 2.49
C LEU A 46 -12.17 -11.11 1.30
N TRP A 47 -13.30 -10.46 1.49
CA TRP A 47 -13.91 -9.61 0.46
C TRP A 47 -13.01 -8.45 0.02
N TYR A 48 -12.21 -7.87 0.94
CA TYR A 48 -11.23 -6.84 0.59
C TYR A 48 -10.03 -7.40 -0.18
N LEU A 49 -9.54 -8.59 0.19
CA LEU A 49 -8.39 -9.22 -0.46
C LEU A 49 -8.73 -9.76 -1.85
N ASP A 50 -9.96 -10.23 -2.06
CA ASP A 50 -10.46 -10.65 -3.37
C ASP A 50 -10.42 -9.50 -4.43
N ARG A 51 -10.51 -8.26 -3.97
CA ARG A 51 -10.52 -7.09 -4.87
C ARG A 51 -9.17 -6.44 -5.08
N ALA A 52 -8.28 -6.51 -4.12
CA ALA A 52 -6.96 -5.92 -4.23
C ALA A 52 -6.02 -6.44 -3.14
N ASP A 53 -4.76 -6.65 -3.51
CA ASP A 53 -3.68 -6.90 -2.57
C ASP A 53 -3.59 -5.79 -1.53
N ARG A 54 -3.34 -6.17 -0.29
CA ARG A 54 -3.20 -5.25 0.84
C ARG A 54 -2.06 -5.65 1.75
N THR A 55 -1.51 -4.64 2.41
CA THR A 55 -0.61 -4.85 3.55
C THR A 55 -1.42 -5.18 4.80
N GLU A 56 -0.76 -5.79 5.80
CA GLU A 56 -1.35 -6.05 7.11
C GLU A 56 -1.95 -4.76 7.71
N LYS A 57 -1.17 -3.68 7.73
CA LYS A 57 -1.63 -2.37 8.22
C LYS A 57 -2.77 -1.80 7.38
N GLY A 58 -2.71 -1.99 6.07
CA GLY A 58 -3.77 -1.53 5.14
C GLY A 58 -5.09 -2.27 5.37
N LEU A 59 -5.05 -3.59 5.58
CA LEU A 59 -6.24 -4.38 5.88
C LEU A 59 -6.81 -4.04 7.26
N TYR A 60 -5.96 -3.97 8.30
CA TYR A 60 -6.38 -3.56 9.64
C TYR A 60 -7.11 -2.22 9.62
N LYS A 61 -6.51 -1.21 8.98
CA LYS A 61 -7.14 0.11 8.84
C LYS A 61 -8.51 0.02 8.17
N LYS A 62 -8.64 -0.76 7.09
CA LYS A 62 -9.90 -0.95 6.38
C LYS A 62 -10.98 -1.63 7.21
N LEU A 63 -10.63 -2.59 8.04
CA LEU A 63 -11.57 -3.22 8.97
C LEU A 63 -12.05 -2.24 10.05
N CYS A 64 -11.13 -1.49 10.65
CA CYS A 64 -11.49 -0.45 11.62
C CYS A 64 -12.37 0.67 11.01
N GLU A 65 -12.07 1.11 9.78
CA GLU A 65 -12.88 2.08 9.04
C GLU A 65 -14.29 1.54 8.72
N ALA A 66 -14.43 0.24 8.56
CA ALA A 66 -15.71 -0.44 8.37
C ALA A 66 -16.51 -0.67 9.69
N GLY A 67 -15.97 -0.21 10.83
CA GLY A 67 -16.63 -0.26 12.13
C GLY A 67 -16.39 -1.54 12.94
N PHE A 68 -15.48 -2.42 12.52
CA PHE A 68 -15.13 -3.62 13.27
C PHE A 68 -14.28 -3.30 14.50
N ASP A 69 -14.45 -4.09 15.54
CA ASP A 69 -13.66 -3.97 16.78
C ASP A 69 -12.16 -4.11 16.49
N LYS A 70 -11.34 -3.35 17.21
CA LYS A 70 -9.89 -3.31 17.01
C LYS A 70 -9.22 -4.65 17.32
N LYS A 71 -9.68 -5.37 18.37
CA LYS A 71 -9.10 -6.67 18.76
C LYS A 71 -9.47 -7.74 17.73
N ALA A 72 -10.74 -7.79 17.31
CA ALA A 72 -11.19 -8.70 16.27
C ALA A 72 -10.47 -8.42 14.95
N SER A 73 -10.33 -7.14 14.55
CA SER A 73 -9.59 -6.74 13.35
C SER A 73 -8.13 -7.16 13.39
N ALA A 74 -7.44 -6.94 14.52
CA ALA A 74 -6.05 -7.34 14.70
C ALA A 74 -5.88 -8.87 14.66
N ALA A 75 -6.79 -9.62 15.30
CA ALA A 75 -6.76 -11.08 15.30
C ALA A 75 -6.96 -11.67 13.89
N VAL A 76 -7.87 -11.09 13.10
CA VAL A 76 -8.09 -11.49 11.70
C VAL A 76 -6.83 -11.23 10.87
N VAL A 77 -6.22 -10.06 10.99
CA VAL A 77 -4.99 -9.69 10.25
C VAL A 77 -3.85 -10.62 10.62
N ALA A 78 -3.60 -10.85 11.91
CA ALA A 78 -2.57 -11.77 12.38
C ALA A 78 -2.79 -13.19 11.83
N ARG A 79 -4.03 -13.69 11.88
CA ARG A 79 -4.35 -15.01 11.33
C ARG A 79 -4.11 -15.09 9.83
N PHE A 80 -4.40 -14.02 9.09
CA PHE A 80 -4.18 -14.00 7.64
C PHE A 80 -2.70 -13.92 7.28
N ALA A 81 -1.88 -13.25 8.07
CA ALA A 81 -0.42 -13.27 7.95
C ALA A 81 0.15 -14.67 8.24
N GLU A 82 -0.27 -15.32 9.35
CA GLU A 82 0.15 -16.67 9.71
C GLU A 82 -0.12 -17.72 8.62
N VAL A 83 -1.27 -17.62 7.94
CA VAL A 83 -1.63 -18.57 6.88
C VAL A 83 -1.18 -18.13 5.48
N GLY A 84 -0.40 -17.05 5.37
CA GLY A 84 0.18 -16.56 4.12
C GLY A 84 -0.82 -15.88 3.16
N LEU A 85 -2.03 -15.54 3.63
CA LEU A 85 -2.98 -14.72 2.86
C LEU A 85 -2.54 -13.25 2.79
N LEU A 86 -1.81 -12.78 3.80
CA LEU A 86 -1.12 -11.50 3.82
C LEU A 86 0.38 -11.75 3.83
N ASP A 87 1.10 -11.05 2.98
CA ASP A 87 2.55 -11.12 2.87
C ASP A 87 3.03 -9.72 2.47
N ASP A 88 3.47 -8.96 3.45
CA ASP A 88 3.91 -7.58 3.28
C ASP A 88 5.17 -7.48 2.41
N ARG A 89 6.07 -8.50 2.44
CA ARG A 89 7.25 -8.54 1.57
C ARG A 89 6.85 -8.72 0.11
N ARG A 90 6.06 -9.74 -0.18
CA ARG A 90 5.55 -10.00 -1.54
C ARG A 90 4.76 -8.81 -2.08
N PHE A 91 3.93 -8.18 -1.23
CA PHE A 91 3.23 -6.96 -1.59
C PHE A 91 4.20 -5.85 -1.99
N ALA A 92 5.26 -5.63 -1.20
CA ALA A 92 6.23 -4.57 -1.42
C ALA A 92 7.07 -4.82 -2.69
N GLU A 93 7.47 -6.05 -2.96
CA GLU A 93 8.18 -6.46 -4.19
C GLU A 93 7.33 -6.17 -5.43
N ASN A 94 6.09 -6.66 -5.45
CA ASN A 94 5.15 -6.40 -6.55
C ASN A 94 4.84 -4.90 -6.73
N PHE A 95 4.82 -4.15 -5.62
CA PHE A 95 4.58 -2.71 -5.67
C PHE A 95 5.80 -1.96 -6.21
N ALA A 96 7.01 -2.36 -5.84
CA ALA A 96 8.25 -1.77 -6.33
C ALA A 96 8.39 -1.97 -7.85
N GLU A 97 8.14 -3.17 -8.38
CA GLU A 97 8.13 -3.43 -9.82
C GLU A 97 7.10 -2.56 -10.56
N ARG A 98 5.88 -2.46 -10.06
CA ARG A 98 4.87 -1.55 -10.66
C ARG A 98 5.29 -0.08 -10.64
N CYS A 99 5.99 0.35 -9.60
CA CYS A 99 6.54 1.71 -9.53
C CYS A 99 7.65 1.93 -10.55
N LYS A 100 8.53 0.95 -10.73
CA LYS A 100 9.59 0.94 -11.75
C LYS A 100 8.99 1.10 -13.14
N ASP A 101 8.01 0.28 -13.52
CA ASP A 101 7.31 0.34 -14.80
C ASP A 101 6.58 1.68 -15.02
N ALA A 102 6.12 2.29 -13.95
CA ALA A 102 5.47 3.61 -13.99
C ALA A 102 6.47 4.80 -13.96
N ASN A 103 7.78 4.55 -14.05
CA ASN A 103 8.84 5.54 -13.95
C ASN A 103 8.76 6.40 -12.67
N ILE A 104 8.44 5.73 -11.55
CA ILE A 104 8.46 6.34 -10.22
C ILE A 104 9.87 6.11 -9.64
N SER A 105 10.47 7.17 -9.12
CA SER A 105 11.83 7.10 -8.58
C SER A 105 11.95 6.14 -7.40
N PRO A 106 13.12 5.55 -7.14
CA PRO A 106 13.35 4.66 -5.99
C PRO A 106 12.97 5.30 -4.66
N ARG A 107 13.36 6.57 -4.44
CA ARG A 107 13.04 7.31 -3.21
C ARG A 107 11.53 7.49 -3.01
N GLU A 108 10.81 7.82 -4.07
CA GLU A 108 9.35 7.97 -4.02
C GLU A 108 8.66 6.62 -3.81
N THR A 109 9.21 5.53 -4.34
CA THR A 109 8.72 4.16 -4.13
C THR A 109 8.83 3.77 -2.66
N VAL A 110 9.98 4.02 -2.01
CA VAL A 110 10.16 3.80 -0.56
C VAL A 110 9.12 4.59 0.24
N ARG A 111 8.91 5.87 -0.08
CA ARG A 111 7.91 6.71 0.59
C ARG A 111 6.50 6.13 0.47
N LYS A 112 6.12 5.70 -0.73
CA LYS A 112 4.80 5.11 -1.00
C LYS A 112 4.59 3.78 -0.28
N LEU A 113 5.61 2.93 -0.20
CA LEU A 113 5.58 1.69 0.57
C LEU A 113 5.39 1.97 2.07
N TYR A 114 6.13 2.95 2.61
CA TYR A 114 5.97 3.36 4.00
C TYR A 114 4.56 3.89 4.30
N GLU A 115 3.97 4.68 3.43
CA GLU A 115 2.58 5.14 3.55
C GLU A 115 1.56 3.99 3.55
N LYS A 116 1.88 2.89 2.86
CA LYS A 116 1.07 1.68 2.84
C LYS A 116 1.27 0.79 4.07
N GLY A 117 2.22 1.13 4.93
CA GLY A 117 2.46 0.44 6.19
C GLY A 117 3.65 -0.50 6.23
N ILE A 118 4.39 -0.61 5.12
CA ILE A 118 5.66 -1.35 5.08
C ILE A 118 6.69 -0.57 5.92
N SER A 119 7.52 -1.28 6.67
CA SER A 119 8.60 -0.63 7.43
C SER A 119 9.59 0.05 6.48
N TYR A 120 10.21 1.15 6.95
CA TYR A 120 11.16 1.89 6.14
C TYR A 120 12.35 1.02 5.68
N ASP A 121 12.86 0.17 6.58
CA ASP A 121 14.00 -0.69 6.31
C ASP A 121 13.67 -1.74 5.25
N MET A 122 12.53 -2.43 5.39
CA MET A 122 12.04 -3.38 4.37
C MET A 122 11.79 -2.69 3.02
N ALA A 123 11.17 -1.51 3.02
CA ALA A 123 10.92 -0.77 1.79
C ALA A 123 12.22 -0.37 1.09
N LYS A 124 13.23 0.06 1.85
CA LYS A 124 14.54 0.42 1.33
C LYS A 124 15.31 -0.81 0.80
N GLU A 125 15.28 -1.92 1.52
CA GLU A 125 15.88 -3.19 1.12
C GLU A 125 15.32 -3.64 -0.23
N ILE A 126 13.98 -3.78 -0.33
CA ILE A 126 13.30 -4.24 -1.54
C ILE A 126 13.56 -3.31 -2.73
N VAL A 127 13.48 -1.99 -2.53
CA VAL A 127 13.75 -1.04 -3.61
C VAL A 127 15.21 -1.09 -4.05
N SER A 128 16.16 -1.39 -3.15
CA SER A 128 17.56 -1.57 -3.52
C SER A 128 17.84 -2.88 -4.27
N GLU A 129 17.04 -3.92 -4.03
CA GLU A 129 17.08 -5.21 -4.74
C GLU A 129 16.39 -5.12 -6.12
N THR A 130 15.45 -4.17 -6.28
CA THR A 130 14.79 -3.92 -7.57
C THR A 130 15.75 -3.21 -8.52
N GLU A 131 16.24 -3.93 -9.53
CA GLU A 131 17.12 -3.34 -10.55
C GLU A 131 16.39 -2.21 -11.28
N THR A 132 16.81 -0.97 -11.02
CA THR A 132 16.19 0.23 -11.59
C THR A 132 17.22 1.08 -12.33
N ASP A 133 17.01 1.29 -13.62
CA ASP A 133 17.75 2.28 -14.40
C ASP A 133 17.10 3.66 -14.25
N GLU A 134 17.57 4.45 -13.27
CA GLU A 134 17.06 5.81 -13.05
C GLU A 134 17.23 6.71 -14.28
N GLU A 135 18.33 6.56 -15.05
CA GLU A 135 18.54 7.36 -16.24
C GLU A 135 17.50 7.05 -17.33
N ALA A 136 17.19 5.76 -17.53
CA ALA A 136 16.15 5.37 -18.47
C ALA A 136 14.77 5.89 -18.04
N GLN A 137 14.44 5.80 -16.75
CA GLN A 137 13.19 6.36 -16.20
C GLN A 137 13.09 7.88 -16.41
N ILE A 138 14.20 8.60 -16.17
CA ILE A 138 14.26 10.05 -16.37
C ILE A 138 14.08 10.39 -17.85
N ARG A 139 14.77 9.68 -18.77
CA ARG A 139 14.59 9.86 -20.23
C ARG A 139 13.13 9.70 -20.63
N ALA A 140 12.50 8.59 -20.24
CA ALA A 140 11.10 8.34 -20.54
C ALA A 140 10.14 9.43 -19.98
N LEU A 141 10.45 9.98 -18.80
CA LEU A 141 9.68 11.09 -18.22
C LEU A 141 9.91 12.41 -18.98
N ILE A 142 11.13 12.68 -19.43
CA ILE A 142 11.45 13.87 -20.23
C ILE A 142 10.68 13.81 -21.54
N GLU A 143 10.79 12.73 -22.29
CA GLU A 143 10.10 12.55 -23.56
C GLU A 143 8.57 12.68 -23.41
N LYS A 144 8.00 12.06 -22.40
CA LYS A 144 6.56 12.06 -22.18
C LYS A 144 6.01 13.40 -21.69
N LYS A 145 6.76 14.15 -20.86
CA LYS A 145 6.18 15.28 -20.08
C LYS A 145 6.97 16.57 -20.16
N TYR A 146 8.25 16.51 -20.44
CA TYR A 146 9.14 17.66 -20.26
C TYR A 146 9.85 18.11 -21.55
N ALA A 147 9.71 17.38 -22.68
CA ALA A 147 10.37 17.72 -23.94
C ALA A 147 10.15 19.20 -24.32
N ARG A 148 8.88 19.61 -24.42
CA ARG A 148 8.53 21.02 -24.71
C ARG A 148 9.03 22.04 -23.68
N LYS A 149 9.28 21.61 -22.44
CA LYS A 149 9.78 22.50 -21.39
C LYS A 149 11.28 22.73 -21.52
N LEU A 150 12.02 21.78 -22.05
CA LEU A 150 13.46 21.91 -22.26
C LEU A 150 13.79 22.94 -23.34
N GLU A 151 12.87 23.14 -24.32
CA GLU A 151 13.00 24.15 -25.38
C GLU A 151 12.81 25.62 -24.90
N LEU A 152 12.28 25.78 -23.68
CA LEU A 152 11.99 27.10 -23.12
C LEU A 152 13.20 27.67 -22.38
N GLU A 153 13.28 28.99 -22.30
CA GLU A 153 14.28 29.71 -21.49
C GLU A 153 14.24 29.22 -20.03
N ASN A 154 15.41 28.84 -19.50
CA ASN A 154 15.56 28.21 -18.18
C ASN A 154 14.79 26.86 -18.04
N GLY A 155 14.48 26.20 -19.18
CA GLY A 155 13.77 24.94 -19.21
C GLY A 155 14.49 23.82 -18.48
N ALA A 156 15.78 23.69 -18.69
CA ALA A 156 16.63 22.68 -18.06
C ALA A 156 16.62 22.79 -16.52
N GLU A 157 16.72 24.00 -15.98
CA GLU A 157 16.68 24.23 -14.53
C GLU A 157 15.31 23.85 -13.92
N LYS A 158 14.24 24.22 -14.61
CA LYS A 158 12.86 23.89 -14.19
C LYS A 158 12.60 22.40 -14.21
N VAL A 159 13.11 21.69 -15.23
CA VAL A 159 13.00 20.23 -15.36
C VAL A 159 13.88 19.54 -14.29
N TYR A 160 15.11 20.01 -14.09
CA TYR A 160 15.99 19.55 -13.03
C TYR A 160 15.29 19.60 -11.66
N ALA A 161 14.78 20.76 -11.27
CA ALA A 161 14.08 20.94 -10.00
C ALA A 161 12.82 20.05 -9.89
N ALA A 162 12.11 19.82 -10.99
CA ALA A 162 10.95 18.95 -11.01
C ALA A 162 11.31 17.47 -10.80
N LEU A 163 12.39 17.00 -11.42
CA LEU A 163 12.86 15.61 -11.26
C LEU A 163 13.43 15.35 -9.86
N ILE A 164 14.17 16.32 -9.29
CA ILE A 164 14.65 16.22 -7.90
C ILE A 164 13.46 16.15 -6.92
N ARG A 165 12.41 16.95 -7.10
CA ARG A 165 11.19 16.87 -6.27
C ARG A 165 10.46 15.56 -6.41
N LYS A 166 10.59 14.87 -7.55
CA LYS A 166 10.08 13.51 -7.76
C LYS A 166 10.93 12.43 -7.08
N GLY A 167 12.07 12.79 -6.49
CA GLY A 167 12.92 11.91 -5.73
C GLY A 167 13.97 11.17 -6.55
N PHE A 168 14.26 11.57 -7.78
CA PHE A 168 15.38 11.06 -8.55
C PHE A 168 16.72 11.56 -7.98
N SER A 169 17.79 10.77 -8.15
CA SER A 169 19.11 11.13 -7.66
C SER A 169 19.70 12.31 -8.44
N PHE A 170 20.47 13.16 -7.73
CA PHE A 170 21.14 14.31 -8.34
C PHE A 170 22.06 13.90 -9.48
N SER A 171 22.78 12.77 -9.32
CA SER A 171 23.71 12.25 -10.32
C SER A 171 22.99 11.83 -11.60
N ALA A 172 21.92 11.04 -11.50
CA ALA A 172 21.16 10.57 -12.66
C ALA A 172 20.48 11.72 -13.41
N VAL A 173 19.87 12.68 -12.68
CA VAL A 173 19.22 13.84 -13.31
C VAL A 173 20.25 14.69 -14.06
N ARG A 174 21.42 14.94 -13.44
CA ARG A 174 22.50 15.73 -14.08
C ARG A 174 23.06 15.04 -15.30
N SER A 175 23.31 13.72 -15.21
CA SER A 175 23.83 12.93 -16.34
C SER A 175 22.90 12.99 -17.54
N VAL A 176 21.59 12.76 -17.32
CA VAL A 176 20.62 12.77 -18.41
C VAL A 176 20.45 14.15 -19.02
N LEU A 177 20.29 15.21 -18.22
CA LEU A 177 20.12 16.57 -18.76
C LEU A 177 21.34 17.06 -19.51
N LYS A 178 22.56 16.66 -19.10
CA LYS A 178 23.78 17.00 -19.85
C LYS A 178 23.75 16.36 -21.24
N LYS A 179 23.39 15.09 -21.36
CA LYS A 179 23.27 14.41 -22.67
C LYS A 179 22.22 15.07 -23.57
N TYR A 180 21.09 15.49 -23.00
CA TYR A 180 20.05 16.21 -23.75
C TYR A 180 20.53 17.58 -24.28
N SER A 181 21.34 18.32 -23.51
CA SER A 181 21.92 19.60 -24.02
C SER A 181 22.91 19.37 -25.13
N GLU A 182 23.77 18.36 -25.00
CA GLU A 182 24.73 17.98 -26.06
C GLU A 182 24.02 17.55 -27.36
N GLU A 183 22.94 16.74 -27.26
CA GLU A 183 22.13 16.31 -28.41
C GLU A 183 21.40 17.47 -29.11
N LEU A 184 20.95 18.48 -28.37
CA LEU A 184 20.31 19.67 -28.94
C LEU A 184 21.31 20.55 -29.70
N GLU A 185 22.55 20.72 -29.17
CA GLU A 185 23.59 21.45 -29.84
C GLU A 185 23.99 20.81 -31.19
N TYR A 186 24.04 19.47 -31.26
CA TYR A 186 24.34 18.74 -32.51
C TYR A 186 23.21 18.75 -33.55
N SER A 187 21.98 19.04 -33.16
CA SER A 187 20.81 19.05 -34.05
C SER A 187 20.57 20.41 -34.71
N GLU A 188 21.28 21.45 -34.29
CA GLU A 188 21.22 22.82 -34.86
C GLU A 188 22.36 23.13 -35.86
N GLU A 189 23.32 22.20 -36.07
CA GLU A 189 24.35 22.24 -37.13
C GLU A 189 23.90 21.42 -38.37
#